data_3ed0f9514de8c2c67187000154457ecb
#
_entry.id   3ed0f9514de8c2c67187000154457ecb
#
_cell.length_a   1.000
_cell.length_b   1.000
_cell.length_c   1.000
_cell.angle_alpha   90.00
_cell.angle_beta   90.00
_cell.angle_gamma   90.00
#
_symmetry.space_group_name_H-M   'P 1'
#
loop_
_entity.id
_entity.type
_entity.pdbx_description
1 polymer ?
#
loop_
_entity_poly.entity_id
_entity_poly.type
_entity_poly.pdbx_seq_one_letter_code
_entity_poly.pdbx_strand_id
1 'polypeptide(L)'
;QDDLSRRILAACLSASFVSQPLTALAGSITASNGTDYADKNGVFNIYAQKYSGKNNAINQFQKFQLEAGKTANLYFHTEKDNTEAQNLLNFVDTRIDINGTLNAIRNKQIGGNLFFLSPGGMAVGKGGVINTGALYVMAPSLTQDLLDKDQRSYEILKGNFATGNYGDTELEAIKNGADNIRINASGTISVLGKINA
;
A
#
# COMPACT_ATOMS: atom_id res chain seq x y z
N GLN A 1 46.48 42.48 -43.03
CA GLN A 1 45.25 42.74 -42.23
C GLN A 1 44.49 41.46 -42.15
N ASP A 2 44.52 40.95 -40.93
CA ASP A 2 44.16 39.57 -40.60
C ASP A 2 42.66 39.42 -40.50
N ASP A 3 42.15 38.58 -41.35
CA ASP A 3 40.77 38.03 -41.14
C ASP A 3 40.84 36.71 -40.40
N LEU A 4 40.66 36.84 -39.13
CA LEU A 4 40.65 35.69 -38.21
C LEU A 4 39.32 34.94 -38.31
N SER A 5 39.28 34.04 -39.28
CA SER A 5 38.15 33.13 -39.49
C SER A 5 37.80 32.40 -38.20
N ARG A 6 36.69 32.74 -37.61
CA ARG A 6 36.09 32.05 -36.47
C ARG A 6 35.72 30.65 -36.91
N ARG A 7 36.58 29.69 -36.62
CA ARG A 7 36.21 28.27 -36.65
C ARG A 7 35.36 27.97 -35.40
N ILE A 8 34.06 28.00 -35.61
CA ILE A 8 33.14 27.41 -34.64
C ILE A 8 33.31 25.91 -34.76
N LEU A 9 34.03 25.33 -33.80
CA LEU A 9 34.08 23.90 -33.61
C LEU A 9 32.75 23.48 -32.99
N ALA A 10 31.80 23.07 -33.80
CA ALA A 10 30.63 22.40 -33.34
C ALA A 10 31.04 21.01 -32.85
N ALA A 11 31.31 20.88 -31.54
CA ALA A 11 31.43 19.61 -30.92
C ALA A 11 30.01 19.00 -30.83
N CYS A 12 29.70 18.14 -31.81
CA CYS A 12 28.56 17.24 -31.66
C CYS A 12 28.85 16.31 -30.49
N LEU A 13 28.39 16.70 -29.31
CA LEU A 13 28.18 15.73 -28.21
C LEU A 13 27.05 14.81 -28.66
N SER A 14 27.40 13.72 -29.32
CA SER A 14 26.51 12.57 -29.40
C SER A 14 26.40 12.00 -28.00
N ALA A 15 25.40 12.47 -27.23
CA ALA A 15 24.96 11.81 -26.06
C ALA A 15 24.42 10.46 -26.50
N SER A 16 25.24 9.42 -26.41
CA SER A 16 24.78 8.05 -26.45
C SER A 16 23.90 7.90 -25.23
N PHE A 17 22.58 8.03 -25.40
CA PHE A 17 21.62 7.52 -24.47
C PHE A 17 21.81 6.00 -24.49
N VAL A 18 22.70 5.52 -23.64
CA VAL A 18 22.64 4.14 -23.21
C VAL A 18 21.27 4.04 -22.55
N SER A 19 20.30 3.52 -23.29
CA SER A 19 19.05 3.03 -22.69
C SER A 19 19.46 1.89 -21.77
N GLN A 20 19.81 2.23 -20.54
CA GLN A 20 19.85 1.21 -19.51
C GLN A 20 18.45 0.63 -19.51
N PRO A 21 18.30 -0.71 -19.66
CA PRO A 21 17.01 -1.31 -19.44
C PRO A 21 16.60 -0.80 -18.07
N LEU A 22 15.45 -0.11 -17.96
CA LEU A 22 14.79 0.03 -16.68
C LEU A 22 14.63 -1.42 -16.20
N THR A 23 15.55 -1.86 -15.36
CA THR A 23 15.29 -3.05 -14.56
C THR A 23 14.06 -2.64 -13.77
N ALA A 24 12.91 -3.13 -14.21
CA ALA A 24 11.69 -3.00 -13.47
C ALA A 24 12.08 -3.44 -12.06
N LEU A 25 12.02 -2.50 -11.11
CA LEU A 25 12.37 -2.79 -9.74
C LEU A 25 11.46 -3.96 -9.35
N ALA A 26 12.06 -5.15 -9.17
CA ALA A 26 11.28 -6.34 -8.92
C ALA A 26 10.28 -6.04 -7.82
N GLY A 27 9.00 -6.19 -8.11
CA GLY A 27 7.95 -5.92 -7.15
C GLY A 27 8.19 -6.77 -5.92
N SER A 28 8.11 -6.20 -4.76
CA SER A 28 8.28 -6.90 -3.52
C SER A 28 7.18 -6.55 -2.53
N ILE A 29 6.79 -7.54 -1.77
CA ILE A 29 5.94 -7.35 -0.60
C ILE A 29 6.82 -7.68 0.61
N THR A 30 7.11 -6.66 1.40
CA THR A 30 8.07 -6.74 2.51
C THR A 30 7.35 -6.36 3.80
N ALA A 31 7.41 -7.21 4.80
CA ALA A 31 6.89 -6.92 6.13
C ALA A 31 7.65 -5.77 6.79
N SER A 32 7.08 -5.11 7.78
CA SER A 32 7.70 -3.97 8.48
C SER A 32 9.01 -4.29 9.19
N ASN A 33 9.26 -5.57 9.49
CA ASN A 33 10.53 -6.05 10.04
C ASN A 33 11.61 -6.29 8.96
N GLY A 34 11.35 -5.95 7.69
CA GLY A 34 12.27 -6.12 6.58
C GLY A 34 12.27 -7.52 5.95
N THR A 35 11.38 -8.42 6.37
CA THR A 35 11.29 -9.76 5.79
C THR A 35 10.45 -9.73 4.51
N ASP A 36 11.02 -10.20 3.41
CA ASP A 36 10.28 -10.34 2.15
C ASP A 36 9.35 -11.56 2.19
N TYR A 37 8.11 -11.36 1.71
CA TYR A 37 7.20 -12.46 1.48
C TYR A 37 7.63 -13.27 0.27
N ALA A 38 7.65 -14.59 0.44
CA ALA A 38 8.02 -15.49 -0.64
C ALA A 38 6.91 -15.61 -1.67
N ASP A 39 7.28 -15.48 -2.94
CA ASP A 39 6.46 -15.80 -4.10
C ASP A 39 6.62 -17.29 -4.40
N LYS A 40 5.52 -18.01 -4.49
CA LYS A 40 5.48 -19.38 -4.97
C LYS A 40 4.75 -19.40 -6.33
N ASN A 41 5.50 -19.54 -7.41
CA ASN A 41 4.95 -19.56 -8.76
C ASN A 41 4.09 -18.32 -9.12
N GLY A 42 4.54 -17.14 -8.71
CA GLY A 42 3.81 -15.91 -8.96
C GLY A 42 2.69 -15.61 -7.95
N VAL A 43 2.57 -16.38 -6.88
CA VAL A 43 1.52 -16.21 -5.88
C VAL A 43 2.12 -15.96 -4.49
N PHE A 44 1.73 -14.84 -3.88
CA PHE A 44 1.99 -14.52 -2.48
C PHE A 44 0.76 -14.92 -1.67
N ASN A 45 0.93 -15.79 -0.67
CA ASN A 45 -0.09 -16.08 0.32
C ASN A 45 0.29 -15.38 1.62
N ILE A 46 -0.50 -14.39 2.01
CA ILE A 46 -0.20 -13.49 3.13
C ILE A 46 -1.31 -13.61 4.15
N TYR A 47 -0.99 -14.23 5.26
CA TYR A 47 -1.86 -14.33 6.43
C TYR A 47 -1.72 -13.10 7.30
N ALA A 48 -2.78 -12.74 8.01
CA ALA A 48 -2.73 -11.65 8.95
C ALA A 48 -1.61 -11.88 9.99
N GLN A 49 -0.87 -10.84 10.31
CA GLN A 49 0.23 -10.94 11.27
C GLN A 49 -0.29 -11.06 12.70
N LYS A 50 -1.40 -10.40 13.00
CA LYS A 50 -2.04 -10.42 14.32
C LYS A 50 -3.49 -9.93 14.28
N TYR A 51 -4.21 -10.16 15.37
CA TYR A 51 -5.52 -9.55 15.59
C TYR A 51 -5.42 -8.27 16.41
N SER A 52 -6.42 -7.38 16.24
CA SER A 52 -6.64 -6.20 17.06
C SER A 52 -8.12 -6.14 17.43
N GLY A 53 -8.45 -6.52 18.65
CA GLY A 53 -9.83 -6.72 19.06
C GLY A 53 -10.46 -7.98 18.47
N LYS A 54 -11.79 -8.01 18.37
CA LYS A 54 -12.53 -9.20 17.92
C LYS A 54 -12.68 -9.31 16.41
N ASN A 55 -12.79 -8.15 15.73
CA ASN A 55 -13.19 -8.09 14.34
C ASN A 55 -12.07 -7.64 13.38
N ASN A 56 -10.91 -7.27 13.92
CA ASN A 56 -9.83 -6.70 13.12
C ASN A 56 -8.61 -7.61 13.11
N ALA A 57 -8.07 -7.82 11.92
CA ALA A 57 -6.76 -8.40 11.69
C ALA A 57 -5.84 -7.35 11.07
N ILE A 58 -4.54 -7.43 11.32
CA ILE A 58 -3.58 -6.39 10.97
C ILE A 58 -2.38 -6.99 10.26
N ASN A 59 -1.97 -6.32 9.20
CA ASN A 59 -0.68 -6.42 8.56
C ASN A 59 0.07 -5.10 8.63
N GLN A 60 1.37 -5.17 8.78
CA GLN A 60 2.29 -4.05 8.70
C GLN A 60 3.36 -4.37 7.67
N PHE A 61 3.43 -3.55 6.62
CA PHE A 61 4.37 -3.70 5.52
C PHE A 61 5.28 -2.48 5.44
N GLN A 62 6.55 -2.71 5.19
CA GLN A 62 7.46 -1.68 4.73
C GLN A 62 7.14 -1.31 3.27
N LYS A 63 6.85 -2.33 2.45
CA LYS A 63 6.63 -2.19 1.01
C LYS A 63 5.54 -3.13 0.53
N PHE A 64 4.68 -2.63 -0.37
CA PHE A 64 3.66 -3.45 -1.03
C PHE A 64 3.60 -3.09 -2.51
N GLN A 65 4.35 -3.83 -3.33
CA GLN A 65 4.40 -3.67 -4.78
C GLN A 65 4.11 -5.00 -5.44
N LEU A 66 2.92 -5.12 -6.03
CA LEU A 66 2.46 -6.31 -6.72
C LEU A 66 2.60 -6.12 -8.24
N GLU A 67 3.53 -6.84 -8.82
CA GLU A 67 3.82 -6.79 -10.26
C GLU A 67 2.70 -7.38 -11.11
N ALA A 68 2.71 -6.99 -12.39
CA ALA A 68 1.86 -7.59 -13.41
C ALA A 68 2.13 -9.11 -13.52
N GLY A 69 1.05 -9.88 -13.65
CA GLY A 69 1.12 -11.34 -13.71
C GLY A 69 1.30 -12.05 -12.38
N LYS A 70 1.49 -11.29 -11.28
CA LYS A 70 1.55 -11.86 -9.92
C LYS A 70 0.19 -11.78 -9.24
N THR A 71 -0.02 -12.65 -8.27
CA THR A 71 -1.22 -12.68 -7.43
C THR A 71 -0.83 -12.57 -5.96
N ALA A 72 -1.52 -11.73 -5.21
CA ALA A 72 -1.43 -11.70 -3.75
C ALA A 72 -2.79 -12.09 -3.14
N ASN A 73 -2.77 -13.11 -2.30
CA ASN A 73 -3.92 -13.52 -1.50
C ASN A 73 -3.72 -13.02 -0.08
N LEU A 74 -4.59 -12.15 0.38
CA LEU A 74 -4.60 -11.63 1.75
C LEU A 74 -5.68 -12.36 2.56
N TYR A 75 -5.25 -13.09 3.58
CA TYR A 75 -6.13 -13.87 4.44
C TYR A 75 -6.49 -13.09 5.71
N PHE A 76 -7.76 -13.17 6.13
CA PHE A 76 -8.31 -12.46 7.27
C PHE A 76 -8.10 -13.19 8.60
N HIS A 77 -7.28 -14.22 8.60
CA HIS A 77 -6.86 -14.98 9.77
C HIS A 77 -5.34 -15.12 9.82
N THR A 78 -4.78 -15.44 10.97
CA THR A 78 -3.34 -15.71 11.10
C THR A 78 -3.02 -17.17 10.72
N GLU A 79 -1.75 -17.48 10.46
CA GLU A 79 -1.34 -18.87 10.17
C GLU A 79 -1.66 -19.85 11.32
N LYS A 80 -1.68 -19.34 12.55
CA LYS A 80 -1.83 -20.19 13.76
C LYS A 80 -3.27 -20.29 14.24
N ASP A 81 -4.12 -19.35 13.87
CA ASP A 81 -5.49 -19.24 14.33
C ASP A 81 -6.38 -18.91 13.14
N ASN A 82 -7.28 -19.82 12.80
CA ASN A 82 -8.19 -19.71 11.66
C ASN A 82 -9.45 -18.89 11.96
N THR A 83 -9.47 -18.12 13.05
CA THR A 83 -10.57 -17.21 13.35
C THR A 83 -10.60 -16.08 12.33
N GLU A 84 -11.65 -16.00 11.53
CA GLU A 84 -11.78 -15.03 10.45
C GLU A 84 -12.22 -13.66 11.00
N ALA A 85 -11.35 -12.66 10.86
CA ALA A 85 -11.72 -11.28 11.14
C ALA A 85 -12.71 -10.74 10.09
N GLN A 86 -13.45 -9.69 10.43
CA GLN A 86 -14.32 -8.97 9.48
C GLN A 86 -13.53 -7.95 8.67
N ASN A 87 -12.53 -7.34 9.29
CA ASN A 87 -11.73 -6.27 8.74
C ASN A 87 -10.26 -6.70 8.70
N LEU A 88 -9.59 -6.44 7.57
CA LEU A 88 -8.15 -6.61 7.43
C LEU A 88 -7.52 -5.26 7.15
N LEU A 89 -6.77 -4.74 8.13
CA LEU A 89 -6.08 -3.47 8.06
C LEU A 89 -4.63 -3.69 7.61
N ASN A 90 -4.27 -3.13 6.47
CA ASN A 90 -2.94 -3.21 5.92
C ASN A 90 -2.28 -1.83 6.01
N PHE A 91 -1.36 -1.66 6.94
CA PHE A 91 -0.52 -0.48 7.06
C PHE A 91 0.72 -0.66 6.19
N VAL A 92 0.96 0.29 5.29
CA VAL A 92 2.10 0.23 4.36
C VAL A 92 2.90 1.53 4.47
N ASP A 93 4.16 1.45 4.86
CA ASP A 93 5.00 2.61 5.15
C ASP A 93 5.35 3.43 3.90
N THR A 94 5.35 2.78 2.73
CA THR A 94 5.60 3.41 1.44
C THR A 94 4.35 3.38 0.56
N ARG A 95 4.43 3.99 -0.63
CA ARG A 95 3.36 3.92 -1.62
C ARG A 95 3.02 2.46 -1.99
N ILE A 96 1.74 2.19 -2.18
CA ILE A 96 1.22 0.91 -2.62
C ILE A 96 1.08 0.92 -4.14
N ASP A 97 1.63 -0.10 -4.83
CA ASP A 97 1.48 -0.26 -6.27
C ASP A 97 0.91 -1.65 -6.58
N ILE A 98 -0.27 -1.68 -7.22
CA ILE A 98 -0.98 -2.91 -7.59
C ILE A 98 -1.07 -2.99 -9.13
N ASN A 99 -0.23 -3.81 -9.74
CA ASN A 99 -0.25 -4.10 -11.17
C ASN A 99 -0.68 -5.54 -11.49
N GLY A 100 -0.73 -6.39 -10.48
CA GLY A 100 -1.21 -7.77 -10.53
C GLY A 100 -2.61 -7.93 -9.95
N THR A 101 -2.95 -9.14 -9.54
CA THR A 101 -4.24 -9.48 -8.93
C THR A 101 -4.12 -9.57 -7.41
N LEU A 102 -4.90 -8.79 -6.70
CA LEU A 102 -5.02 -8.83 -5.25
C LEU A 102 -6.37 -9.45 -4.87
N ASN A 103 -6.34 -10.50 -4.07
CA ASN A 103 -7.53 -11.17 -3.55
C ASN A 103 -7.62 -11.02 -2.03
N ALA A 104 -8.73 -10.50 -1.54
CA ALA A 104 -9.09 -10.54 -0.13
C ALA A 104 -9.85 -11.85 0.13
N ILE A 105 -9.26 -12.74 0.92
CA ILE A 105 -9.80 -14.09 1.17
C ILE A 105 -10.32 -14.17 2.61
N ARG A 106 -11.64 -14.29 2.75
CA ARG A 106 -12.33 -14.50 4.02
C ARG A 106 -13.28 -15.69 3.91
N ASN A 107 -13.23 -16.59 4.86
CA ASN A 107 -14.02 -17.83 4.81
C ASN A 107 -13.83 -18.61 3.49
N LYS A 108 -12.59 -18.67 2.98
CA LYS A 108 -12.20 -19.34 1.73
C LYS A 108 -12.84 -18.77 0.45
N GLN A 109 -13.36 -17.56 0.52
CA GLN A 109 -14.00 -16.86 -0.61
C GLN A 109 -13.49 -15.42 -0.69
N ILE A 110 -13.67 -14.78 -1.85
CA ILE A 110 -13.48 -13.33 -1.96
C ILE A 110 -14.48 -12.63 -1.06
N GLY A 111 -14.01 -11.79 -0.15
CA GLY A 111 -14.88 -11.08 0.79
C GLY A 111 -14.15 -10.35 1.90
N GLY A 112 -14.93 -9.86 2.87
CA GLY A 112 -14.44 -9.07 3.98
C GLY A 112 -14.17 -7.61 3.63
N ASN A 113 -13.85 -6.81 4.64
CA ASN A 113 -13.52 -5.41 4.48
C ASN A 113 -12.00 -5.24 4.44
N LEU A 114 -11.48 -4.86 3.28
CA LEU A 114 -10.05 -4.65 3.05
C LEU A 114 -9.71 -3.17 3.22
N PHE A 115 -8.81 -2.89 4.14
CA PHE A 115 -8.29 -1.54 4.40
C PHE A 115 -6.83 -1.46 3.98
N PHE A 116 -6.49 -0.38 3.28
CA PHE A 116 -5.11 0.04 3.04
C PHE A 116 -4.87 1.44 3.57
N LEU A 117 -3.86 1.60 4.40
CA LEU A 117 -3.43 2.87 4.93
C LEU A 117 -1.95 3.07 4.57
N SER A 118 -1.66 4.12 3.81
CA SER A 118 -0.29 4.43 3.38
C SER A 118 -0.12 5.94 3.22
N PRO A 119 0.91 6.54 3.81
CA PRO A 119 1.19 7.97 3.62
C PRO A 119 1.58 8.28 2.17
N GLY A 120 2.13 7.32 1.44
CA GLY A 120 2.45 7.44 0.01
C GLY A 120 1.25 7.25 -0.92
N GLY A 121 0.09 6.84 -0.38
CA GLY A 121 -1.09 6.53 -1.17
C GLY A 121 -1.04 5.19 -1.89
N MET A 122 -1.90 5.03 -2.90
CA MET A 122 -2.05 3.79 -3.67
C MET A 122 -2.19 4.09 -5.16
N ALA A 123 -1.57 3.27 -5.99
CA ALA A 123 -1.86 3.20 -7.41
C ALA A 123 -2.28 1.78 -7.81
N VAL A 124 -3.41 1.67 -8.48
CA VAL A 124 -3.83 0.45 -9.19
C VAL A 124 -3.61 0.70 -10.67
N GLY A 125 -2.61 0.03 -11.25
CA GLY A 125 -2.25 0.17 -12.66
C GLY A 125 -3.31 -0.44 -13.59
N LYS A 126 -3.20 -0.22 -14.90
CA LYS A 126 -4.18 -0.68 -15.90
C LYS A 126 -4.44 -2.20 -15.86
N GLY A 127 -3.41 -2.99 -15.55
CA GLY A 127 -3.51 -4.44 -15.40
C GLY A 127 -3.86 -4.91 -13.99
N GLY A 128 -3.91 -3.97 -13.03
CA GLY A 128 -4.20 -4.28 -11.63
C GLY A 128 -5.66 -4.63 -11.40
N VAL A 129 -5.89 -5.65 -10.58
CA VAL A 129 -7.22 -6.09 -10.17
C VAL A 129 -7.25 -6.28 -8.67
N ILE A 130 -8.26 -5.73 -8.00
CA ILE A 130 -8.53 -5.97 -6.57
C ILE A 130 -9.88 -6.64 -6.43
N ASN A 131 -9.91 -7.82 -5.83
CA ASN A 131 -11.12 -8.57 -5.52
C ASN A 131 -11.32 -8.61 -4.01
N THR A 132 -12.44 -8.06 -3.52
CA THR A 132 -12.73 -7.93 -2.09
C THR A 132 -14.24 -7.83 -1.84
N GLY A 133 -14.69 -7.84 -0.60
CA GLY A 133 -16.08 -7.53 -0.25
C GLY A 133 -16.32 -6.03 -0.17
N ALA A 134 -15.37 -5.28 0.40
CA ALA A 134 -15.33 -3.82 0.41
C ALA A 134 -13.88 -3.34 0.45
N LEU A 135 -13.58 -2.20 -0.18
CA LEU A 135 -12.26 -1.59 -0.19
C LEU A 135 -12.29 -0.20 0.42
N TYR A 136 -11.42 0.03 1.38
CA TYR A 136 -11.17 1.33 2.00
C TYR A 136 -9.70 1.69 1.83
N VAL A 137 -9.41 2.84 1.22
CA VAL A 137 -8.05 3.32 1.00
C VAL A 137 -7.89 4.68 1.63
N MET A 138 -6.87 4.84 2.44
CA MET A 138 -6.54 6.08 3.13
C MET A 138 -5.07 6.41 2.95
N ALA A 139 -4.79 7.69 2.77
CA ALA A 139 -3.42 8.20 2.64
C ALA A 139 -3.12 9.23 3.73
N PRO A 140 -3.07 8.83 5.02
CA PRO A 140 -2.86 9.73 6.13
C PRO A 140 -1.45 10.31 6.10
N SER A 141 -1.29 11.57 6.54
CA SER A 141 0.02 12.20 6.71
C SER A 141 0.89 11.40 7.66
N LEU A 142 2.21 11.39 7.43
CA LEU A 142 3.17 10.71 8.32
C LEU A 142 3.12 11.25 9.74
N THR A 143 3.10 12.59 9.86
CA THR A 143 3.18 13.28 11.14
C THR A 143 1.87 13.99 11.46
N GLN A 144 1.57 14.05 12.75
CA GLN A 144 0.46 14.85 13.27
C GLN A 144 0.84 16.33 13.23
N ASP A 145 -0.12 17.18 12.85
CA ASP A 145 0.01 18.62 13.13
C ASP A 145 -0.11 18.85 14.64
N LEU A 146 0.91 19.46 15.21
CA LEU A 146 0.94 19.72 16.67
C LEU A 146 -0.14 20.71 17.11
N LEU A 147 -0.67 21.53 16.20
CA LEU A 147 -1.74 22.50 16.47
C LEU A 147 -3.14 21.85 16.44
N ASP A 148 -3.30 20.76 15.72
CA ASP A 148 -4.56 20.03 15.62
C ASP A 148 -4.46 18.67 16.34
N LYS A 149 -4.90 18.66 17.59
CA LYS A 149 -4.85 17.47 18.46
C LYS A 149 -5.81 16.36 18.01
N ASP A 150 -6.79 16.69 17.19
CA ASP A 150 -7.79 15.74 16.71
C ASP A 150 -7.35 15.02 15.43
N GLN A 151 -6.26 15.47 14.82
CA GLN A 151 -5.67 14.77 13.67
C GLN A 151 -5.01 13.47 14.09
N ARG A 152 -5.19 12.46 13.26
CA ARG A 152 -4.52 11.17 13.42
C ARG A 152 -3.59 10.95 12.25
N SER A 153 -2.29 10.98 12.53
CA SER A 153 -1.25 10.66 11.56
C SER A 153 -1.19 9.15 11.31
N TYR A 154 -0.51 8.79 10.23
CA TYR A 154 -0.25 7.39 9.89
C TYR A 154 0.37 6.61 11.07
N GLU A 155 1.40 7.17 11.71
CA GLU A 155 2.09 6.50 12.82
C GLU A 155 1.19 6.32 14.05
N ILE A 156 0.33 7.30 14.35
CA ILE A 156 -0.64 7.20 15.45
C ILE A 156 -1.67 6.10 15.15
N LEU A 157 -2.23 6.07 13.95
CA LEU A 157 -3.18 5.03 13.55
C LEU A 157 -2.53 3.65 13.61
N LYS A 158 -1.37 3.48 12.97
CA LYS A 158 -0.62 2.22 12.95
C LYS A 158 -0.31 1.73 14.37
N GLY A 159 0.22 2.60 15.22
CA GLY A 159 0.60 2.26 16.59
C GLY A 159 -0.61 1.87 17.45
N ASN A 160 -1.68 2.63 17.43
CA ASN A 160 -2.85 2.38 18.27
C ASN A 160 -3.64 1.13 17.84
N PHE A 161 -3.81 0.89 16.54
CA PHE A 161 -4.40 -0.38 16.08
C PHE A 161 -3.47 -1.57 16.41
N ALA A 162 -2.17 -1.41 16.24
CA ALA A 162 -1.20 -2.47 16.50
C ALA A 162 -1.12 -2.88 17.99
N THR A 163 -1.40 -1.97 18.90
CA THR A 163 -1.40 -2.23 20.35
C THR A 163 -2.78 -2.57 20.92
N GLY A 164 -3.83 -2.46 20.11
CA GLY A 164 -5.21 -2.69 20.54
C GLY A 164 -5.85 -1.51 21.29
N ASN A 165 -5.18 -0.34 21.30
CA ASN A 165 -5.76 0.90 21.85
C ASN A 165 -6.90 1.43 20.99
N TYR A 166 -6.86 1.14 19.67
CA TYR A 166 -7.96 1.35 18.73
C TYR A 166 -8.56 0.01 18.34
N GLY A 167 -9.89 -0.02 18.26
CA GLY A 167 -10.66 -1.20 17.90
C GLY A 167 -11.78 -0.88 16.93
N ASP A 168 -12.89 -1.60 17.05
CA ASP A 168 -14.03 -1.49 16.12
C ASP A 168 -14.67 -0.10 16.15
N THR A 169 -14.75 0.55 17.31
CA THR A 169 -15.34 1.88 17.49
C THR A 169 -14.57 2.93 16.70
N GLU A 170 -13.24 2.94 16.82
CA GLU A 170 -12.38 3.88 16.12
C GLU A 170 -12.36 3.60 14.62
N LEU A 171 -12.41 2.32 14.22
CA LEU A 171 -12.48 1.95 12.81
C LEU A 171 -13.81 2.42 12.16
N GLU A 172 -14.93 2.25 12.85
CA GLU A 172 -16.23 2.75 12.36
C GLU A 172 -16.26 4.28 12.30
N ALA A 173 -15.66 4.97 13.27
CA ALA A 173 -15.53 6.43 13.24
C ALA A 173 -14.70 6.89 12.02
N ILE A 174 -13.61 6.20 11.72
CA ILE A 174 -12.78 6.47 10.54
C ILE A 174 -13.55 6.24 9.24
N LYS A 175 -14.28 5.12 9.12
CA LYS A 175 -15.10 4.79 7.95
C LYS A 175 -16.17 5.83 7.68
N ASN A 176 -16.79 6.34 8.71
CA ASN A 176 -17.91 7.27 8.63
C ASN A 176 -17.47 8.74 8.59
N GLY A 177 -16.15 9.02 8.65
CA GLY A 177 -15.64 10.39 8.65
C GLY A 177 -16.10 11.19 9.86
N ALA A 178 -16.14 10.53 11.04
CA ALA A 178 -16.57 11.19 12.27
C ALA A 178 -15.65 12.36 12.64
N ASP A 179 -16.25 13.46 13.09
CA ASP A 179 -15.56 14.73 13.37
C ASP A 179 -14.43 14.63 14.42
N ASN A 180 -14.46 13.60 15.27
CA ASN A 180 -13.47 13.37 16.30
C ASN A 180 -12.22 12.61 15.83
N ILE A 181 -12.18 12.16 14.59
CA ILE A 181 -11.00 11.54 13.98
C ILE A 181 -10.77 12.16 12.61
N ARG A 182 -9.87 13.12 12.55
CA ARG A 182 -9.46 13.75 11.30
C ARG A 182 -8.21 13.07 10.77
N ILE A 183 -8.25 12.73 9.49
CA ILE A 183 -7.12 12.18 8.76
C ILE A 183 -6.71 13.17 7.69
N ASN A 184 -5.54 13.78 7.84
CA ASN A 184 -4.96 14.59 6.79
C ASN A 184 -4.35 13.67 5.74
N ALA A 185 -4.80 13.78 4.51
CA ALA A 185 -4.25 13.05 3.39
C ALA A 185 -2.93 13.68 2.92
N SER A 186 -1.92 12.86 2.70
CA SER A 186 -0.62 13.28 2.14
C SER A 186 -0.31 12.60 0.80
N GLY A 187 -0.85 11.42 0.56
CA GLY A 187 -0.60 10.64 -0.64
C GLY A 187 -1.70 10.76 -1.69
N THR A 188 -1.42 10.29 -2.90
CA THR A 188 -2.38 10.24 -4.00
C THR A 188 -2.94 8.84 -4.16
N ILE A 189 -4.26 8.73 -4.36
CA ILE A 189 -4.93 7.48 -4.70
C ILE A 189 -5.33 7.54 -6.16
N SER A 190 -4.85 6.58 -6.96
CA SER A 190 -5.11 6.50 -8.40
C SER A 190 -5.53 5.09 -8.79
N VAL A 191 -6.64 4.94 -9.49
CA VAL A 191 -7.16 3.66 -9.95
C VAL A 191 -7.36 3.70 -11.46
N LEU A 192 -6.51 2.99 -12.19
CA LEU A 192 -6.62 2.78 -13.64
C LEU A 192 -7.03 1.34 -13.97
N GLY A 193 -6.96 0.45 -13.00
CA GLY A 193 -7.31 -0.95 -13.07
C GLY A 193 -8.76 -1.22 -12.66
N LYS A 194 -9.00 -2.44 -12.18
CA LYS A 194 -10.34 -2.92 -11.85
C LYS A 194 -10.48 -3.20 -10.35
N ILE A 195 -11.58 -2.78 -9.76
CA ILE A 195 -11.98 -3.15 -8.40
C ILE A 195 -13.30 -3.90 -8.49
N ASN A 196 -13.33 -5.11 -7.95
CA ASN A 196 -14.51 -5.95 -7.78
C ASN A 196 -14.79 -6.02 -6.27
N ALA A 197 -15.80 -5.28 -5.82
CA ALA A 197 -16.20 -5.21 -4.41
C ALA A 197 -17.72 -5.38 -4.29
#